data_cb512094ff0551df5d258ba6603819c6
#
_entry.id   cb512094ff0551df5d258ba6603819c6
#
_cell.length_a   1.000
_cell.length_b   1.000
_cell.length_c   1.000
_cell.angle_alpha   90.00
_cell.angle_beta   90.00
_cell.angle_gamma   90.00
#
_symmetry.space_group_name_H-M   'P 1'
#
loop_
_entity.id
_entity.type
_entity.pdbx_description
1 polymer ?
#
loop_
_entity_poly.entity_id
_entity_poly.type
_entity_poly.pdbx_seq_one_letter_code
_entity_poly.pdbx_strand_id
1 'polypeptide(L)'
;MARLEADADPARWVAVTESFGFSGRSARKRAIGMLLSQANAATGAAPRPGGRFAAWAASQAVPMLMRRANGRVRAWMWKADPELLVVLAQIQEATPQVRTARAMMPMEYDDTEDFRSPYLGAGEKLVMTLPPDPRTPPFVSYTWDTGTHLVTLSAVCSDRERVGTVLEELDHLARSLRVVDDLTLDESANTLRLPPA
;
A
#
# COMPACT_ATOMS: atom_id res chain seq x y z
N MET A 1 -6.23 18.21 -2.69
CA MET A 1 -6.79 16.88 -2.35
C MET A 1 -5.62 15.96 -2.04
N ALA A 2 -5.61 15.37 -0.85
CA ALA A 2 -4.46 14.57 -0.39
C ALA A 2 -4.22 13.34 -1.27
N ARG A 3 -2.97 13.13 -1.70
CA ARG A 3 -2.51 12.00 -2.49
C ARG A 3 -1.22 11.42 -1.92
N LEU A 4 -0.94 10.17 -2.22
CA LEU A 4 0.30 9.49 -1.83
C LEU A 4 1.34 9.60 -2.93
N GLU A 5 2.57 9.87 -2.52
CA GLU A 5 3.77 9.76 -3.33
C GLU A 5 4.81 8.93 -2.60
N ALA A 6 5.65 8.23 -3.33
CA ALA A 6 6.78 7.50 -2.80
C ALA A 6 7.93 7.57 -3.80
N ASP A 7 9.14 7.65 -3.28
CA ASP A 7 10.36 7.54 -4.06
C ASP A 7 10.76 6.05 -4.11
N ALA A 8 10.05 5.31 -4.97
CA ALA A 8 10.28 3.89 -5.16
C ALA A 8 11.38 3.70 -6.22
N ASP A 9 12.52 3.13 -5.82
CA ASP A 9 13.64 2.84 -6.74
C ASP A 9 13.15 2.00 -7.95
N PRO A 10 13.19 2.52 -9.18
CA PRO A 10 12.72 1.81 -10.37
C PRO A 10 13.61 0.61 -10.74
N ALA A 11 14.80 0.49 -10.15
CA ALA A 11 15.62 -0.72 -10.28
C ALA A 11 15.03 -1.90 -9.51
N ARG A 12 14.30 -1.65 -8.43
CA ARG A 12 13.75 -2.63 -7.49
C ARG A 12 12.23 -2.77 -7.54
N TRP A 13 11.53 -1.69 -7.82
CA TRP A 13 10.07 -1.62 -7.78
C TRP A 13 9.44 -1.35 -9.14
N VAL A 14 8.31 -1.99 -9.40
CA VAL A 14 7.45 -1.69 -10.54
C VAL A 14 6.16 -1.08 -10.01
N ALA A 15 5.93 0.20 -10.33
CA ALA A 15 4.68 0.87 -9.98
C ALA A 15 3.53 0.29 -10.83
N VAL A 16 2.63 -0.44 -10.19
CA VAL A 16 1.48 -1.08 -10.87
C VAL A 16 0.43 -0.04 -11.26
N THR A 17 0.33 1.04 -10.45
CA THR A 17 -0.65 2.12 -10.67
C THR A 17 -0.27 3.08 -11.79
N GLU A 18 1.01 3.15 -12.15
CA GLU A 18 1.54 4.11 -13.14
C GLU A 18 1.93 3.45 -14.48
N SER A 19 2.23 2.14 -14.49
CA SER A 19 2.66 1.46 -15.70
C SER A 19 1.48 1.01 -16.57
N PHE A 20 1.23 1.72 -17.65
CA PHE A 20 0.21 1.39 -18.66
C PHE A 20 0.74 0.52 -19.83
N GLY A 21 1.94 -0.08 -19.73
CA GLY A 21 2.56 -0.89 -20.76
C GLY A 21 1.95 -2.30 -20.94
N PHE A 22 2.08 -2.87 -22.14
CA PHE A 22 1.55 -4.21 -22.47
C PHE A 22 2.16 -5.34 -21.62
N SER A 23 3.39 -5.22 -21.17
CA SER A 23 4.08 -6.18 -20.28
C SER A 23 3.54 -6.17 -18.84
N GLY A 24 2.81 -5.14 -18.43
CA GLY A 24 2.25 -5.03 -17.08
C GLY A 24 0.95 -5.81 -16.84
N ARG A 25 0.31 -6.39 -17.88
CA ARG A 25 -1.01 -7.05 -17.72
C ARG A 25 -0.95 -8.34 -16.90
N SER A 26 0.04 -9.19 -17.15
CA SER A 26 0.21 -10.45 -16.40
C SER A 26 0.62 -10.20 -14.95
N ALA A 27 1.56 -9.29 -14.74
CA ALA A 27 2.01 -8.85 -13.43
C ALA A 27 0.87 -8.23 -12.62
N ARG A 28 0.07 -7.36 -13.24
CA ARG A 28 -1.12 -6.77 -12.62
C ARG A 28 -2.16 -7.82 -12.21
N LYS A 29 -2.43 -8.81 -13.07
CA LYS A 29 -3.37 -9.89 -12.76
C LYS A 29 -2.93 -10.69 -11.54
N ARG A 30 -1.63 -10.93 -11.39
CA ARG A 30 -1.04 -11.64 -10.24
C ARG A 30 -1.12 -10.79 -8.97
N ALA A 31 -0.72 -9.52 -9.02
CA ALA A 31 -0.82 -8.59 -7.90
C ALA A 31 -2.26 -8.50 -7.36
N ILE A 32 -3.24 -8.39 -8.25
CA ILE A 32 -4.65 -8.36 -7.87
C ILE A 32 -5.07 -9.70 -7.27
N GLY A 33 -4.62 -10.82 -7.82
CA GLY A 33 -4.88 -12.15 -7.27
C GLY A 33 -4.36 -12.30 -5.84
N MET A 34 -3.16 -11.83 -5.56
CA MET A 34 -2.56 -11.84 -4.22
C MET A 34 -3.33 -10.94 -3.25
N LEU A 35 -3.65 -9.70 -3.64
CA LEU A 35 -4.42 -8.78 -2.80
C LEU A 35 -5.84 -9.29 -2.52
N LEU A 36 -6.50 -9.92 -3.51
CA LEU A 36 -7.81 -10.53 -3.32
C LEU A 36 -7.75 -11.78 -2.41
N SER A 37 -6.68 -12.57 -2.50
CA SER A 37 -6.50 -13.73 -1.62
C SER A 37 -6.33 -13.29 -0.16
N GLN A 38 -5.59 -12.21 0.08
CA GLN A 38 -5.45 -11.61 1.40
C GLN A 38 -6.78 -11.04 1.92
N ALA A 39 -7.50 -10.29 1.09
CA ALA A 39 -8.80 -9.74 1.48
C ALA A 39 -9.82 -10.85 1.83
N ASN A 40 -9.81 -11.95 1.08
CA ASN A 40 -10.66 -13.12 1.34
C ASN A 40 -10.25 -13.85 2.63
N ALA A 41 -8.94 -13.97 2.89
CA ALA A 41 -8.43 -14.56 4.13
C ALA A 41 -8.84 -13.71 5.35
N ALA A 42 -8.70 -12.39 5.26
CA ALA A 42 -9.09 -11.46 6.32
C ALA A 42 -10.61 -11.45 6.60
N THR A 43 -11.45 -11.76 5.62
CA THR A 43 -12.92 -11.83 5.77
C THR A 43 -13.46 -13.22 6.09
N GLY A 44 -12.60 -14.24 6.22
CA GLY A 44 -13.02 -15.64 6.44
C GLY A 44 -13.84 -16.23 5.28
N ALA A 45 -13.88 -15.57 4.13
CA ALA A 45 -14.66 -16.02 2.98
C ALA A 45 -13.99 -17.21 2.30
N ALA A 46 -14.67 -18.36 2.29
CA ALA A 46 -14.23 -19.53 1.55
C ALA A 46 -14.03 -19.21 0.04
N PRO A 47 -13.03 -19.81 -0.62
CA PRO A 47 -12.82 -19.64 -2.06
C PRO A 47 -14.09 -20.08 -2.82
N ARG A 48 -14.78 -19.13 -3.44
CA ARG A 48 -15.96 -19.44 -4.25
C ARG A 48 -15.55 -19.99 -5.63
N PRO A 49 -16.24 -21.02 -6.16
CA PRO A 49 -16.06 -21.44 -7.53
C PRO A 49 -16.35 -20.24 -8.45
N GLY A 50 -15.39 -19.88 -9.32
CA GLY A 50 -15.46 -18.67 -10.16
C GLY A 50 -14.43 -17.58 -9.80
N GLY A 51 -13.59 -17.77 -8.79
CA GLY A 51 -12.58 -16.79 -8.36
C GLY A 51 -11.63 -16.33 -9.47
N ARG A 52 -11.36 -17.16 -10.48
CA ARG A 52 -10.55 -16.77 -11.65
C ARG A 52 -11.26 -15.75 -12.55
N PHE A 53 -12.59 -15.85 -12.70
CA PHE A 53 -13.38 -14.88 -13.44
C PHE A 53 -13.53 -13.58 -12.65
N ALA A 54 -13.77 -13.67 -11.34
CA ALA A 54 -13.80 -12.51 -10.46
C ALA A 54 -12.44 -11.78 -10.41
N ALA A 55 -11.32 -12.51 -10.35
CA ALA A 55 -9.98 -11.93 -10.44
C ALA A 55 -9.72 -11.28 -11.81
N TRP A 56 -10.22 -11.87 -12.89
CA TRP A 56 -10.15 -11.29 -14.22
C TRP A 56 -11.01 -10.02 -14.33
N ALA A 57 -12.26 -10.04 -13.87
CA ALA A 57 -13.16 -8.89 -13.87
C ALA A 57 -12.61 -7.76 -12.98
N ALA A 58 -12.08 -8.09 -11.79
CA ALA A 58 -11.39 -7.13 -10.93
C ALA A 58 -10.18 -6.54 -11.64
N SER A 59 -9.38 -7.34 -12.38
CA SER A 59 -8.23 -6.83 -13.14
C SER A 59 -8.60 -5.79 -14.21
N GLN A 60 -9.79 -5.86 -14.75
CA GLN A 60 -10.31 -4.86 -15.70
C GLN A 60 -10.84 -3.60 -14.98
N ALA A 61 -11.44 -3.77 -13.80
CA ALA A 61 -12.03 -2.67 -13.03
C ALA A 61 -10.97 -1.88 -12.23
N VAL A 62 -9.88 -2.52 -11.81
CA VAL A 62 -8.83 -1.91 -10.99
C VAL A 62 -8.24 -0.64 -11.61
N PRO A 63 -7.89 -0.55 -12.91
CA PRO A 63 -7.38 0.69 -13.47
C PRO A 63 -8.38 1.86 -13.37
N MET A 64 -9.67 1.56 -13.50
CA MET A 64 -10.73 2.56 -13.37
C MET A 64 -10.92 2.99 -11.92
N LEU A 65 -10.89 2.05 -10.98
CA LEU A 65 -10.96 2.31 -9.55
C LEU A 65 -9.74 3.09 -9.06
N MET A 66 -8.54 2.74 -9.54
CA MET A 66 -7.29 3.44 -9.21
C MET A 66 -7.30 4.89 -9.75
N ARG A 67 -7.84 5.12 -10.94
CA ARG A 67 -8.03 6.49 -11.45
C ARG A 67 -9.01 7.30 -10.60
N ARG A 68 -10.10 6.68 -10.13
CA ARG A 68 -11.05 7.32 -9.21
C ARG A 68 -10.47 7.58 -7.83
N ALA A 69 -9.48 6.78 -7.43
CA ALA A 69 -8.80 6.97 -6.15
C ALA A 69 -7.88 8.22 -6.13
N ASN A 70 -7.67 8.92 -7.27
CA ASN A 70 -6.95 10.19 -7.35
C ASN A 70 -5.62 10.20 -6.57
N GLY A 71 -4.81 9.13 -6.71
CA GLY A 71 -3.56 9.00 -6.00
C GLY A 71 -3.69 8.62 -4.51
N ARG A 72 -4.90 8.37 -4.00
CA ARG A 72 -5.12 7.88 -2.63
C ARG A 72 -4.68 6.42 -2.42
N VAL A 73 -4.46 5.70 -3.51
CA VAL A 73 -4.00 4.31 -3.51
C VAL A 73 -2.84 4.17 -4.48
N ARG A 74 -1.76 3.57 -4.00
CA ARG A 74 -0.57 3.23 -4.78
C ARG A 74 -0.24 1.75 -4.61
N ALA A 75 0.26 1.12 -5.65
CA ALA A 75 0.66 -0.29 -5.59
C ALA A 75 1.98 -0.50 -6.33
N TRP A 76 2.82 -1.34 -5.75
CA TRP A 76 4.11 -1.75 -6.31
C TRP A 76 4.26 -3.26 -6.25
N MET A 77 5.12 -3.77 -7.11
CA MET A 77 5.57 -5.15 -7.10
C MET A 77 7.10 -5.20 -7.09
N TRP A 78 7.62 -6.26 -6.49
CA TRP A 78 9.04 -6.51 -6.51
C TRP A 78 9.50 -6.88 -7.92
N LYS A 79 10.45 -6.12 -8.48
CA LYS A 79 10.83 -6.25 -9.89
C LYS A 79 11.59 -7.55 -10.18
N ALA A 80 12.45 -7.98 -9.26
CA ALA A 80 13.23 -9.20 -9.43
C ALA A 80 12.37 -10.47 -9.44
N ASP A 81 11.27 -10.45 -8.66
CA ASP A 81 10.30 -11.55 -8.57
C ASP A 81 8.90 -10.98 -8.30
N PRO A 82 8.14 -10.65 -9.35
CA PRO A 82 6.82 -10.04 -9.22
C PRO A 82 5.77 -10.92 -8.54
N GLU A 83 6.05 -12.22 -8.39
CA GLU A 83 5.18 -13.15 -7.67
C GLU A 83 5.49 -13.21 -6.18
N LEU A 84 6.68 -12.77 -5.78
CA LEU A 84 7.10 -12.82 -4.39
C LEU A 84 6.40 -11.78 -3.53
N LEU A 85 6.33 -10.53 -3.99
CA LEU A 85 5.94 -9.41 -3.14
C LEU A 85 5.09 -8.38 -3.88
N VAL A 86 3.94 -8.07 -3.26
CA VAL A 86 3.04 -6.99 -3.67
C VAL A 86 2.84 -6.05 -2.50
N VAL A 87 2.94 -4.76 -2.78
CA VAL A 87 2.79 -3.68 -1.80
C VAL A 87 1.64 -2.78 -2.21
N LEU A 88 0.80 -2.44 -1.25
CA LEU A 88 -0.31 -1.50 -1.41
C LEU A 88 -0.19 -0.40 -0.35
N ALA A 89 -0.16 0.86 -0.78
CA ALA A 89 -0.30 1.99 0.11
C ALA A 89 -1.64 2.68 -0.11
N GLN A 90 -2.26 3.12 0.96
CA GLN A 90 -3.53 3.84 0.94
C GLN A 90 -3.55 4.96 1.98
N ILE A 91 -4.29 6.02 1.65
CA ILE A 91 -4.56 7.14 2.54
C ILE A 91 -6.06 7.33 2.69
N GLN A 92 -6.50 7.54 3.90
CA GLN A 92 -7.90 7.86 4.24
C GLN A 92 -7.96 8.97 5.29
N GLU A 93 -9.04 9.72 5.33
CA GLU A 93 -9.24 10.75 6.37
C GLU A 93 -9.33 10.10 7.74
N ALA A 94 -8.62 10.68 8.72
CA ALA A 94 -8.59 10.20 10.09
C ALA A 94 -9.84 10.67 10.88
N THR A 95 -11.02 10.21 10.44
CA THR A 95 -12.26 10.53 11.14
C THR A 95 -12.33 9.80 12.49
N PRO A 96 -13.11 10.33 13.48
CA PRO A 96 -13.30 9.63 14.76
C PRO A 96 -13.79 8.19 14.59
N GLN A 97 -14.67 7.95 13.62
CA GLN A 97 -15.20 6.61 13.32
C GLN A 97 -14.11 5.66 12.84
N VAL A 98 -13.21 6.12 11.96
CA VAL A 98 -12.09 5.33 11.44
C VAL A 98 -11.09 5.00 12.56
N ARG A 99 -10.79 5.97 13.44
CA ARG A 99 -9.93 5.74 14.60
C ARG A 99 -10.55 4.75 15.59
N THR A 100 -11.85 4.90 15.87
CA THR A 100 -12.58 3.96 16.74
C THR A 100 -12.58 2.56 16.14
N ALA A 101 -12.90 2.43 14.85
CA ALA A 101 -12.90 1.13 14.18
C ALA A 101 -11.52 0.46 14.26
N ARG A 102 -10.44 1.23 14.10
CA ARG A 102 -9.07 0.73 14.24
C ARG A 102 -8.76 0.30 15.68
N ALA A 103 -9.14 1.11 16.67
CA ALA A 103 -8.92 0.79 18.09
C ALA A 103 -9.72 -0.45 18.55
N MET A 104 -10.80 -0.77 17.85
CA MET A 104 -11.62 -1.96 18.11
C MET A 104 -11.16 -3.19 17.33
N MET A 105 -10.21 -3.07 16.38
CA MET A 105 -9.62 -4.24 15.75
C MET A 105 -8.88 -5.06 16.80
N PRO A 106 -9.16 -6.38 16.90
CA PRO A 106 -8.41 -7.23 17.80
C PRO A 106 -6.93 -7.16 17.44
N MET A 107 -6.14 -6.57 18.31
CA MET A 107 -4.68 -6.61 18.22
C MET A 107 -4.26 -8.00 18.73
N GLU A 108 -4.43 -9.01 17.89
CA GLU A 108 -4.01 -10.39 18.22
C GLU A 108 -2.48 -10.55 18.17
N TYR A 109 -1.74 -9.48 17.90
CA TYR A 109 -0.32 -9.54 17.59
C TYR A 109 0.45 -8.53 18.42
N ASP A 110 1.20 -9.04 19.40
CA ASP A 110 2.11 -8.25 20.24
C ASP A 110 3.42 -7.84 19.52
N ASP A 111 3.56 -8.18 18.23
CA ASP A 111 4.79 -7.99 17.45
C ASP A 111 4.79 -6.67 16.67
N THR A 112 4.26 -5.61 17.27
CA THR A 112 4.27 -4.27 16.67
C THR A 112 5.52 -3.52 17.11
N GLU A 113 6.29 -3.00 16.15
CA GLU A 113 7.48 -2.19 16.39
C GLU A 113 7.19 -0.72 16.10
N ASP A 114 7.83 0.18 16.86
CA ASP A 114 7.86 1.61 16.51
C ASP A 114 8.56 1.81 15.18
N PHE A 115 7.92 2.51 14.26
CA PHE A 115 8.48 2.82 12.95
C PHE A 115 8.41 4.32 12.66
N ARG A 116 9.54 4.94 12.33
CA ARG A 116 9.60 6.36 12.05
C ARG A 116 9.86 6.64 10.57
N SER A 117 8.97 7.43 9.97
CA SER A 117 9.13 7.98 8.63
C SER A 117 9.54 9.46 8.71
N PRO A 118 10.48 9.93 7.86
CA PRO A 118 10.86 11.34 7.80
C PRO A 118 9.72 12.26 7.35
N TYR A 119 8.73 11.74 6.63
CA TYR A 119 7.63 12.50 6.06
C TYR A 119 6.29 12.31 6.79
N LEU A 120 6.06 11.14 7.38
CA LEU A 120 4.80 10.80 8.04
C LEU A 120 4.91 10.80 9.58
N GLY A 121 6.13 10.95 10.13
CA GLY A 121 6.37 10.97 11.56
C GLY A 121 6.42 9.59 12.20
N ALA A 122 5.96 9.51 13.46
CA ALA A 122 5.88 8.26 14.20
C ALA A 122 4.73 7.40 13.69
N GLY A 123 4.98 6.11 13.58
CA GLY A 123 4.04 5.10 13.15
C GLY A 123 4.38 3.74 13.73
N GLU A 124 3.70 2.73 13.29
CA GLU A 124 3.83 1.34 13.75
C GLU A 124 4.15 0.43 12.57
N LYS A 125 4.98 -0.58 12.81
CA LYS A 125 5.28 -1.66 11.87
C LYS A 125 4.90 -2.98 12.51
N LEU A 126 4.10 -3.78 11.80
CA LEU A 126 3.75 -5.15 12.15
C LEU A 126 4.37 -6.09 11.13
N VAL A 127 5.15 -7.06 11.57
CA VAL A 127 5.73 -8.11 10.70
C VAL A 127 5.13 -9.46 11.09
N MET A 128 4.34 -10.04 10.20
CA MET A 128 3.72 -11.35 10.40
C MET A 128 4.32 -12.38 9.45
N THR A 129 5.39 -13.02 9.86
CA THR A 129 6.07 -14.06 9.07
C THR A 129 5.36 -15.40 9.12
N LEU A 130 4.72 -15.70 10.25
CA LEU A 130 4.01 -16.95 10.51
C LEU A 130 2.58 -16.66 10.99
N PRO A 131 1.66 -16.27 10.11
CA PRO A 131 0.27 -16.09 10.48
C PRO A 131 -0.31 -17.36 11.11
N PRO A 132 -1.22 -17.26 12.11
CA PRO A 132 -1.83 -18.41 12.76
C PRO A 132 -2.58 -19.33 11.79
N ASP A 133 -3.25 -18.77 10.78
CA ASP A 133 -3.85 -19.55 9.70
C ASP A 133 -2.77 -19.86 8.64
N PRO A 134 -2.48 -21.15 8.37
CA PRO A 134 -1.52 -21.55 7.33
C PRO A 134 -1.87 -21.08 5.91
N ARG A 135 -3.13 -20.72 5.68
CA ARG A 135 -3.62 -20.21 4.40
C ARG A 135 -3.35 -18.71 4.21
N THR A 136 -3.11 -18.00 5.30
CA THR A 136 -2.76 -16.58 5.25
C THR A 136 -1.29 -16.44 4.86
N PRO A 137 -0.98 -15.70 3.78
CA PRO A 137 0.40 -15.45 3.42
C PRO A 137 1.07 -14.54 4.45
N PRO A 138 2.40 -14.59 4.59
CA PRO A 138 3.14 -13.62 5.38
C PRO A 138 2.85 -12.20 4.90
N PHE A 139 2.78 -11.28 5.85
CA PHE A 139 2.54 -9.88 5.51
C PHE A 139 3.30 -8.93 6.43
N VAL A 140 3.52 -7.72 5.94
CA VAL A 140 4.08 -6.61 6.70
C VAL A 140 3.13 -5.43 6.55
N SER A 141 2.84 -4.75 7.65
CA SER A 141 1.97 -3.56 7.64
C SER A 141 2.66 -2.41 8.36
N TYR A 142 2.66 -1.25 7.75
CA TYR A 142 3.07 0.01 8.35
C TYR A 142 1.86 0.92 8.44
N THR A 143 1.74 1.64 9.55
CA THR A 143 0.61 2.54 9.74
C THR A 143 1.05 3.82 10.43
N TRP A 144 0.54 4.95 9.93
CA TRP A 144 0.77 6.28 10.50
C TRP A 144 -0.55 7.01 10.66
N ASP A 145 -0.71 7.66 11.81
CA ASP A 145 -1.76 8.67 12.02
C ASP A 145 -1.09 10.06 11.98
N THR A 146 -1.30 10.79 10.90
CA THR A 146 -0.75 12.14 10.73
C THR A 146 -1.60 13.23 11.41
N GLY A 147 -2.63 12.85 12.15
CA GLY A 147 -3.62 13.76 12.75
C GLY A 147 -4.79 14.05 11.81
N THR A 148 -4.54 14.23 10.53
CA THR A 148 -5.58 14.49 9.50
C THR A 148 -5.88 13.25 8.66
N HIS A 149 -4.90 12.40 8.46
CA HIS A 149 -5.02 11.19 7.63
C HIS A 149 -4.42 9.97 8.33
N LEU A 150 -5.03 8.83 8.07
CA LEU A 150 -4.43 7.53 8.30
C LEU A 150 -3.77 7.06 7.01
N VAL A 151 -2.48 6.76 7.09
CA VAL A 151 -1.71 6.18 5.98
C VAL A 151 -1.35 4.76 6.35
N THR A 152 -1.62 3.82 5.46
CA THR A 152 -1.27 2.41 5.63
C THR A 152 -0.48 1.94 4.42
N LEU A 153 0.61 1.23 4.65
CA LEU A 153 1.33 0.48 3.63
C LEU A 153 1.31 -0.99 4.04
N SER A 154 0.71 -1.84 3.22
CA SER A 154 0.62 -3.28 3.44
C SER A 154 1.36 -4.02 2.35
N ALA A 155 2.20 -4.95 2.73
CA ALA A 155 2.97 -5.82 1.83
C ALA A 155 2.60 -7.27 2.10
N VAL A 156 2.33 -8.03 1.02
CA VAL A 156 2.04 -9.46 1.06
C VAL A 156 3.16 -10.20 0.34
N CYS A 157 3.75 -11.18 1.02
CA CYS A 157 4.77 -12.05 0.48
C CYS A 157 4.18 -13.45 0.21
N SER A 158 4.46 -14.02 -0.96
CA SER A 158 3.98 -15.37 -1.31
C SER A 158 4.81 -16.49 -0.67
N ASP A 159 6.00 -16.16 -0.18
CA ASP A 159 6.98 -17.12 0.33
C ASP A 159 7.43 -16.76 1.75
N ARG A 160 7.15 -17.66 2.69
CA ARG A 160 7.45 -17.48 4.12
C ARG A 160 8.95 -17.45 4.43
N GLU A 161 9.74 -18.20 3.69
CA GLU A 161 11.19 -18.29 3.92
C GLU A 161 11.91 -17.05 3.40
N ARG A 162 11.33 -16.39 2.38
CA ARG A 162 11.92 -15.25 1.69
C ARG A 162 11.45 -13.89 2.23
N VAL A 163 10.44 -13.82 3.08
CA VAL A 163 9.92 -12.54 3.60
C VAL A 163 11.02 -11.70 4.24
N GLY A 164 11.92 -12.31 5.00
CA GLY A 164 13.04 -11.62 5.65
C GLY A 164 13.99 -10.93 4.66
N THR A 165 14.13 -11.46 3.44
CA THR A 165 15.06 -10.90 2.42
C THR A 165 14.57 -9.60 1.80
N VAL A 166 13.28 -9.25 1.96
CA VAL A 166 12.65 -8.06 1.37
C VAL A 166 12.29 -6.99 2.40
N LEU A 167 12.48 -7.27 3.70
CA LEU A 167 12.09 -6.35 4.78
C LEU A 167 12.81 -4.99 4.70
N GLU A 168 14.13 -4.99 4.46
CA GLU A 168 14.91 -3.76 4.35
C GLU A 168 14.40 -2.87 3.21
N GLU A 169 14.07 -3.47 2.08
CA GLU A 169 13.54 -2.76 0.93
C GLU A 169 12.13 -2.23 1.14
N LEU A 170 11.32 -2.97 1.90
CA LEU A 170 10.02 -2.49 2.35
C LEU A 170 10.16 -1.30 3.30
N ASP A 171 11.12 -1.36 4.23
CA ASP A 171 11.41 -0.26 5.14
C ASP A 171 11.86 1.01 4.38
N HIS A 172 12.69 0.86 3.34
CA HIS A 172 13.08 1.97 2.47
C HIS A 172 11.90 2.57 1.72
N LEU A 173 11.06 1.73 1.12
CA LEU A 173 9.84 2.19 0.45
C LEU A 173 8.89 2.89 1.42
N ALA A 174 8.69 2.32 2.61
CA ALA A 174 7.83 2.88 3.65
C ALA A 174 8.33 4.25 4.14
N ARG A 175 9.66 4.43 4.32
CA ARG A 175 10.25 5.72 4.69
C ARG A 175 10.13 6.78 3.59
N SER A 176 10.09 6.39 2.33
CA SER A 176 9.95 7.31 1.20
C SER A 176 8.51 7.81 0.98
N LEU A 177 7.54 7.19 1.67
CA LEU A 177 6.13 7.52 1.50
C LEU A 177 5.82 8.89 2.11
N ARG A 178 5.09 9.73 1.34
CA ARG A 178 4.65 11.06 1.76
C ARG A 178 3.24 11.36 1.30
N VAL A 179 2.58 12.22 2.04
CA VAL A 179 1.28 12.80 1.68
C VAL A 179 1.54 14.16 1.05
N VAL A 180 1.03 14.35 -0.16
CA VAL A 180 1.09 15.62 -0.89
C VAL A 180 -0.32 16.14 -1.03
N ASP A 181 -0.56 17.39 -0.61
CA ASP A 181 -1.84 18.06 -0.82
C ASP A 181 -1.74 18.99 -2.02
N ASP A 182 -2.70 18.92 -2.93
CA ASP A 182 -2.74 19.79 -4.11
C ASP A 182 -2.82 21.28 -3.74
N LEU A 183 -3.27 21.61 -2.51
CA LEU A 183 -3.32 22.99 -2.03
C LEU A 183 -1.92 23.58 -1.78
N THR A 184 -0.93 22.76 -1.42
CA THR A 184 0.43 23.25 -1.18
C THR A 184 1.20 23.54 -2.47
N LEU A 185 0.79 22.99 -3.59
CA LEU A 185 1.38 23.26 -4.90
C LEU A 185 0.95 24.63 -5.46
N ASP A 186 -0.26 25.06 -5.16
CA ASP A 186 -0.77 26.40 -5.58
C ASP A 186 -0.16 27.53 -4.74
N GLU A 187 0.14 27.32 -3.46
CA GLU A 187 0.83 28.34 -2.63
C GLU A 187 2.28 28.57 -3.07
N SER A 188 2.96 27.55 -3.61
CA SER A 188 4.33 27.72 -4.15
C SER A 188 4.37 28.44 -5.49
N ALA A 189 3.29 28.46 -6.25
CA ALA A 189 3.18 29.18 -7.53
C ALA A 189 2.91 30.69 -7.35
N ASN A 190 2.55 31.12 -6.15
CA ASN A 190 2.20 32.50 -5.84
C ASN A 190 3.35 33.25 -5.14
N THR A 191 4.60 33.04 -5.56
CA THR A 191 5.68 33.95 -5.23
C THR A 191 5.39 35.28 -5.90
N LEU A 192 4.91 36.24 -5.12
CA LEU A 192 4.75 37.64 -5.49
C LEU A 192 6.07 38.14 -6.12
N ARG A 193 6.12 38.27 -7.44
CA ARG A 193 7.14 39.08 -8.10
C ARG A 193 6.83 40.53 -7.78
N LEU A 194 7.53 41.08 -6.78
CA LEU A 194 7.57 42.51 -6.60
C LEU A 194 8.22 43.13 -7.82
N PRO A 195 7.61 44.18 -8.43
CA PRO A 195 8.24 44.90 -9.52
C PRO A 195 9.53 45.55 -9.00
N PRO A 196 10.58 45.65 -9.86
CA PRO A 196 11.80 46.35 -9.50
C PRO A 196 11.47 47.83 -9.27
N ALA A 197 12.08 48.39 -8.24
CA ALA A 197 12.00 49.82 -7.86
C ALA A 197 12.65 50.71 -8.89
#